data_d587fc194f57453e6ada82f66d1e97c7
#
_entry.id   d587fc194f57453e6ada82f66d1e97c7
#
_cell.length_a   1.000
_cell.length_b   1.000
_cell.length_c   1.000
_cell.angle_alpha   90.00
_cell.angle_beta   90.00
_cell.angle_gamma   90.00
#
_symmetry.space_group_name_H-M   'P 1'
#
loop_
_entity.id
_entity.type
_entity.pdbx_description
1 polymer ?
#
loop_
_entity_poly.entity_id
_entity_poly.type
_entity_poly.pdbx_seq_one_letter_code
_entity_poly.pdbx_strand_id
1 'polypeptide(L)'
;MGKLFHRLLYRLLSLEGYLRVVSRLFFLTRALGIGRRGRALEYNYHLPQLVKRGDTAIDIGANLGYYTRPLADIVGAEGRVYAVEPVPVIFDVLKRNTACRRNVTLLNYALGSEERTIEMANDSVAAAGYFGTGRNFVSDGELSGEAIRFTAQMVQGSKLFAEIGKIDFIKCDIEGYERVVIPEMRAIIEQYHPTVLIETDGDTRGEIIAMFTEMGYRAYMLEAGREVALDKESDKDIIFRY
;
A
#
# COMPACT_ATOMS: atom_id res chain seq x y z
N MET A 1 -18.56 0.18 -5.21
CA MET A 1 -19.33 -0.95 -5.83
C MET A 1 -19.96 -1.79 -4.72
N GLY A 2 -21.19 -2.28 -4.89
CA GLY A 2 -21.88 -3.03 -3.83
C GLY A 2 -21.34 -4.46 -3.65
N LYS A 3 -21.42 -5.01 -2.44
CA LYS A 3 -20.99 -6.39 -2.11
C LYS A 3 -21.56 -7.46 -3.05
N LEU A 4 -22.81 -7.29 -3.49
CA LEU A 4 -23.48 -8.20 -4.42
C LEU A 4 -22.77 -8.25 -5.78
N PHE A 5 -22.33 -7.13 -6.31
CA PHE A 5 -21.60 -7.04 -7.57
C PHE A 5 -20.25 -7.77 -7.50
N HIS A 6 -19.49 -7.58 -6.39
CA HIS A 6 -18.25 -8.31 -6.16
C HIS A 6 -18.46 -9.82 -6.08
N ARG A 7 -19.49 -10.28 -5.36
CA ARG A 7 -19.84 -11.71 -5.27
C ARG A 7 -20.17 -12.31 -6.63
N LEU A 8 -20.97 -11.62 -7.43
CA LEU A 8 -21.34 -12.08 -8.78
C LEU A 8 -20.11 -12.21 -9.67
N LEU A 9 -19.27 -11.18 -9.74
CA LEU A 9 -18.04 -11.22 -10.53
C LEU A 9 -17.10 -12.34 -10.09
N TYR A 10 -16.91 -12.50 -8.76
CA TYR A 10 -16.06 -13.54 -8.20
C TYR A 10 -16.54 -14.96 -8.52
N ARG A 11 -17.86 -15.17 -8.61
CA ARG A 11 -18.44 -16.45 -9.01
C ARG A 11 -18.32 -16.78 -10.49
N LEU A 12 -18.28 -15.77 -11.35
CA LEU A 12 -18.29 -15.92 -12.81
C LEU A 12 -16.87 -15.90 -13.43
N LEU A 13 -15.90 -15.38 -12.73
CA LEU A 13 -14.54 -15.19 -13.25
C LEU A 13 -13.52 -16.00 -12.45
N SER A 14 -12.39 -16.32 -13.07
CA SER A 14 -11.21 -16.75 -12.31
C SER A 14 -10.75 -15.64 -11.37
N LEU A 15 -9.99 -15.98 -10.30
CA LEU A 15 -9.48 -14.98 -9.36
C LEU A 15 -8.74 -13.84 -10.09
N GLU A 16 -7.82 -14.17 -11.00
CA GLU A 16 -7.11 -13.17 -11.80
C GLU A 16 -8.08 -12.32 -12.65
N GLY A 17 -9.05 -12.95 -13.31
CA GLY A 17 -10.07 -12.26 -14.11
C GLY A 17 -10.88 -11.27 -13.28
N TYR A 18 -11.31 -11.69 -12.09
CA TYR A 18 -12.00 -10.85 -11.12
C TYR A 18 -11.15 -9.63 -10.71
N LEU A 19 -9.90 -9.85 -10.31
CA LEU A 19 -8.98 -8.78 -9.89
C LEU A 19 -8.71 -7.77 -11.03
N ARG A 20 -8.59 -8.25 -12.28
CA ARG A 20 -8.45 -7.40 -13.46
C ARG A 20 -9.67 -6.52 -13.71
N VAL A 21 -10.87 -7.04 -13.56
CA VAL A 21 -12.11 -6.26 -13.73
C VAL A 21 -12.20 -5.20 -12.63
N VAL A 22 -12.00 -5.59 -11.37
CA VAL A 22 -12.07 -4.67 -10.22
C VAL A 22 -11.07 -3.53 -10.35
N SER A 23 -9.81 -3.83 -10.71
CA SER A 23 -8.79 -2.79 -10.89
C SER A 23 -9.11 -1.85 -12.05
N ARG A 24 -9.61 -2.36 -13.18
CA ARG A 24 -10.01 -1.51 -14.31
C ARG A 24 -11.14 -0.56 -13.95
N LEU A 25 -12.14 -1.06 -13.23
CA LEU A 25 -13.24 -0.22 -12.74
C LEU A 25 -12.76 0.86 -11.77
N PHE A 26 -11.83 0.52 -10.86
CA PHE A 26 -11.20 1.51 -9.99
C PHE A 26 -10.50 2.62 -10.79
N PHE A 27 -9.65 2.25 -11.75
CA PHE A 27 -8.94 3.25 -12.55
C PHE A 27 -9.86 4.08 -13.43
N LEU A 28 -10.95 3.50 -13.94
CA LEU A 28 -11.97 4.23 -14.68
C LEU A 28 -12.70 5.24 -13.78
N THR A 29 -13.15 4.82 -12.59
CA THR A 29 -13.83 5.72 -11.64
C THR A 29 -12.90 6.85 -11.20
N ARG A 30 -11.62 6.55 -10.96
CA ARG A 30 -10.61 7.57 -10.66
C ARG A 30 -10.41 8.55 -11.83
N ALA A 31 -10.28 8.07 -13.06
CA ALA A 31 -10.11 8.92 -14.25
C ALA A 31 -11.32 9.85 -14.48
N LEU A 32 -12.53 9.40 -14.15
CA LEU A 32 -13.75 10.19 -14.20
C LEU A 32 -13.94 11.13 -13.00
N GLY A 33 -13.00 11.15 -12.05
CA GLY A 33 -13.10 11.99 -10.84
C GLY A 33 -14.16 11.51 -9.83
N ILE A 34 -14.72 10.30 -10.03
CA ILE A 34 -15.73 9.72 -9.13
C ILE A 34 -15.08 9.37 -7.80
N GLY A 35 -15.72 9.77 -6.70
CA GLY A 35 -15.21 9.51 -5.33
C GLY A 35 -14.14 10.51 -4.85
N ARG A 36 -13.83 11.57 -5.61
CA ARG A 36 -12.82 12.58 -5.24
C ARG A 36 -13.07 13.24 -3.89
N ARG A 37 -14.35 13.36 -3.50
CA ARG A 37 -14.76 13.91 -2.19
C ARG A 37 -15.12 12.83 -1.17
N GLY A 38 -14.92 11.56 -1.52
CA GLY A 38 -15.22 10.43 -0.66
C GLY A 38 -13.99 10.01 0.14
N ARG A 39 -14.20 9.65 1.40
CA ARG A 39 -13.15 9.23 2.34
C ARG A 39 -12.23 8.14 1.79
N ALA A 40 -12.78 7.15 1.08
CA ALA A 40 -12.03 6.01 0.57
C ALA A 40 -10.94 6.35 -0.48
N LEU A 41 -11.01 7.52 -1.14
CA LEU A 41 -10.07 7.91 -2.18
C LEU A 41 -9.41 9.27 -1.93
N GLU A 42 -9.67 9.91 -0.79
CA GLU A 42 -9.17 11.27 -0.54
C GLU A 42 -7.64 11.33 -0.59
N TYR A 43 -6.93 10.38 0.02
CA TYR A 43 -5.47 10.31 0.00
C TYR A 43 -4.93 10.01 -1.39
N ASN A 44 -5.59 9.15 -2.17
CA ASN A 44 -5.20 8.86 -3.55
C ASN A 44 -5.31 10.09 -4.47
N TYR A 45 -6.33 10.93 -4.26
CA TYR A 45 -6.47 12.20 -4.99
C TYR A 45 -5.56 13.31 -4.44
N HIS A 46 -5.06 13.19 -3.20
CA HIS A 46 -4.15 14.13 -2.58
C HIS A 46 -2.67 13.93 -2.97
N LEU A 47 -2.33 12.80 -3.58
CA LEU A 47 -0.95 12.46 -3.98
C LEU A 47 -0.16 13.60 -4.67
N PRO A 48 -0.77 14.44 -5.56
CA PRO A 48 -0.04 15.56 -6.16
C PRO A 48 0.46 16.64 -5.19
N GLN A 49 -0.02 16.65 -3.94
CA GLN A 49 0.48 17.51 -2.87
C GLN A 49 1.57 16.83 -2.05
N LEU A 50 1.68 15.50 -2.12
CA LEU A 50 2.66 14.70 -1.39
C LEU A 50 3.92 14.40 -2.21
N VAL A 51 3.77 14.30 -3.54
CA VAL A 51 4.80 13.81 -4.47
C VAL A 51 4.93 14.75 -5.65
N LYS A 52 6.16 14.96 -6.12
CA LYS A 52 6.49 15.87 -7.22
C LYS A 52 7.14 15.12 -8.41
N ARG A 53 7.22 15.79 -9.53
CA ARG A 53 7.99 15.31 -10.69
C ARG A 53 9.46 15.12 -10.33
N GLY A 54 10.04 13.99 -10.74
CA GLY A 54 11.41 13.60 -10.44
C GLY A 54 11.62 12.94 -9.07
N ASP A 55 10.57 12.78 -8.26
CA ASP A 55 10.67 12.10 -6.97
C ASP A 55 10.86 10.59 -7.14
N THR A 56 11.48 10.00 -6.13
CA THR A 56 11.54 8.55 -5.94
C THR A 56 10.55 8.15 -4.86
N ALA A 57 9.59 7.33 -5.22
CA ALA A 57 8.54 6.85 -4.34
C ALA A 57 8.62 5.34 -4.11
N ILE A 58 8.33 4.91 -2.88
CA ILE A 58 8.17 3.50 -2.51
C ILE A 58 6.69 3.27 -2.15
N ASP A 59 6.06 2.28 -2.77
CA ASP A 59 4.67 1.86 -2.55
C ASP A 59 4.70 0.45 -1.93
N ILE A 60 4.62 0.38 -0.60
CA ILE A 60 4.64 -0.87 0.17
C ILE A 60 3.19 -1.32 0.36
N GLY A 61 2.87 -2.55 -0.07
CA GLY A 61 1.51 -3.02 -0.22
C GLY A 61 0.86 -2.43 -1.48
N ALA A 62 1.56 -2.55 -2.62
CA ALA A 62 1.15 -1.92 -3.88
C ALA A 62 -0.18 -2.44 -4.42
N ASN A 63 -0.60 -3.62 -3.97
CA ASN A 63 -1.86 -4.23 -4.34
C ASN A 63 -2.05 -4.27 -5.87
N LEU A 64 -3.20 -3.95 -6.40
CA LEU A 64 -3.45 -3.91 -7.85
C LEU A 64 -2.88 -2.64 -8.55
N GLY A 65 -2.04 -1.86 -7.85
CA GLY A 65 -1.41 -0.64 -8.37
C GLY A 65 -2.26 0.62 -8.15
N TYR A 66 -3.12 0.61 -7.15
CA TYR A 66 -4.02 1.72 -6.86
C TYR A 66 -3.28 3.03 -6.54
N TYR A 67 -2.16 2.94 -5.84
CA TYR A 67 -1.24 4.06 -5.60
C TYR A 67 -0.08 4.07 -6.60
N THR A 68 0.47 2.92 -6.98
CA THR A 68 1.61 2.80 -7.91
C THR A 68 1.38 3.57 -9.21
N ARG A 69 0.20 3.41 -9.86
CA ARG A 69 -0.08 4.08 -11.15
C ARG A 69 -0.13 5.59 -11.03
N PRO A 70 -0.92 6.19 -10.12
CA PRO A 70 -0.91 7.65 -9.97
C PRO A 70 0.46 8.19 -9.54
N LEU A 71 1.19 7.50 -8.66
CA LEU A 71 2.57 7.88 -8.30
C LEU A 71 3.46 7.92 -9.54
N ALA A 72 3.47 6.86 -10.36
CA ALA A 72 4.26 6.80 -11.59
C ALA A 72 3.91 7.93 -12.58
N ASP A 73 2.64 8.29 -12.68
CA ASP A 73 2.18 9.38 -13.54
C ASP A 73 2.63 10.76 -13.01
N ILE A 74 2.66 10.95 -11.68
CA ILE A 74 3.09 12.20 -11.03
C ILE A 74 4.61 12.37 -11.12
N VAL A 75 5.39 11.36 -10.71
CA VAL A 75 6.85 11.48 -10.70
C VAL A 75 7.44 11.57 -12.11
N GLY A 76 6.74 11.06 -13.12
CA GLY A 76 7.11 11.16 -14.53
C GLY A 76 8.37 10.36 -14.88
N ALA A 77 8.93 10.63 -16.08
CA ALA A 77 10.06 9.86 -16.62
C ALA A 77 11.38 10.07 -15.85
N GLU A 78 11.51 11.17 -15.14
CA GLU A 78 12.69 11.53 -14.35
C GLU A 78 12.67 10.94 -12.93
N GLY A 79 11.47 10.55 -12.45
CA GLY A 79 11.28 9.91 -11.16
C GLY A 79 11.22 8.38 -11.26
N ARG A 80 11.07 7.74 -10.09
CA ARG A 80 10.98 6.28 -9.96
C ARG A 80 9.90 5.90 -8.96
N VAL A 81 9.26 4.75 -9.20
CA VAL A 81 8.38 4.12 -8.22
C VAL A 81 8.82 2.68 -8.01
N TYR A 82 9.08 2.32 -6.77
CA TYR A 82 9.34 0.95 -6.35
C TYR A 82 8.07 0.42 -5.70
N ALA A 83 7.44 -0.59 -6.31
CA ALA A 83 6.16 -1.13 -5.88
C ALA A 83 6.36 -2.55 -5.34
N VAL A 84 6.06 -2.75 -4.07
CA VAL A 84 6.22 -4.01 -3.35
C VAL A 84 4.87 -4.65 -3.10
N GLU A 85 4.68 -5.87 -3.61
CA GLU A 85 3.45 -6.65 -3.45
C GLU A 85 3.81 -8.14 -3.32
N PRO A 86 3.53 -8.77 -2.15
CA PRO A 86 3.93 -10.15 -1.90
C PRO A 86 3.06 -11.20 -2.58
N VAL A 87 1.75 -10.97 -2.74
CA VAL A 87 0.80 -11.99 -3.19
C VAL A 87 0.90 -12.20 -4.71
N PRO A 88 1.30 -13.40 -5.19
CA PRO A 88 1.64 -13.62 -6.59
C PRO A 88 0.52 -13.24 -7.58
N VAL A 89 -0.73 -13.64 -7.31
CA VAL A 89 -1.86 -13.34 -8.20
C VAL A 89 -2.19 -11.85 -8.25
N ILE A 90 -2.00 -11.12 -7.15
CA ILE A 90 -2.16 -9.66 -7.09
C ILE A 90 -1.01 -8.99 -7.84
N PHE A 91 0.22 -9.45 -7.62
CA PHE A 91 1.42 -8.98 -8.31
C PHE A 91 1.34 -9.13 -9.83
N ASP A 92 0.80 -10.24 -10.34
CA ASP A 92 0.60 -10.43 -11.78
C ASP A 92 -0.39 -9.41 -12.37
N VAL A 93 -1.42 -9.06 -11.62
CA VAL A 93 -2.36 -8.00 -12.05
C VAL A 93 -1.72 -6.61 -11.92
N LEU A 94 -0.95 -6.33 -10.85
CA LEU A 94 -0.16 -5.12 -10.71
C LEU A 94 0.78 -4.92 -11.90
N LYS A 95 1.52 -5.96 -12.28
CA LYS A 95 2.42 -5.95 -13.45
C LYS A 95 1.68 -5.56 -14.74
N ARG A 96 0.49 -6.11 -14.97
CA ARG A 96 -0.34 -5.74 -16.13
C ARG A 96 -0.83 -4.30 -16.06
N ASN A 97 -1.26 -3.86 -14.88
CA ASN A 97 -1.78 -2.51 -14.67
C ASN A 97 -0.72 -1.41 -14.82
N THR A 98 0.56 -1.75 -14.64
CA THR A 98 1.70 -0.83 -14.73
C THR A 98 2.56 -1.02 -15.99
N ALA A 99 2.23 -1.96 -16.88
CA ALA A 99 3.06 -2.37 -18.02
C ALA A 99 3.53 -1.22 -18.93
N CYS A 100 2.75 -0.14 -19.05
CA CYS A 100 3.11 1.02 -19.87
C CYS A 100 3.97 2.07 -19.13
N ARG A 101 4.36 1.82 -17.87
CA ARG A 101 5.09 2.76 -17.01
C ARG A 101 6.52 2.30 -16.79
N ARG A 102 7.44 2.80 -17.61
CA ARG A 102 8.88 2.41 -17.58
C ARG A 102 9.61 2.91 -16.33
N ASN A 103 9.01 3.81 -15.58
CA ASN A 103 9.52 4.36 -14.32
C ASN A 103 9.05 3.58 -13.08
N VAL A 104 8.43 2.40 -13.25
CA VAL A 104 8.02 1.51 -12.16
C VAL A 104 8.92 0.29 -12.10
N THR A 105 9.47 0.00 -10.94
CA THR A 105 10.15 -1.23 -10.59
C THR A 105 9.23 -2.06 -9.70
N LEU A 106 8.95 -3.28 -10.10
CA LEU A 106 8.05 -4.19 -9.39
C LEU A 106 8.85 -5.21 -8.57
N LEU A 107 8.49 -5.39 -7.32
CA LEU A 107 9.19 -6.21 -6.34
C LEU A 107 8.17 -7.17 -5.70
N ASN A 108 8.27 -8.46 -6.02
CA ASN A 108 7.38 -9.50 -5.49
C ASN A 108 7.93 -10.06 -4.18
N TYR A 109 7.91 -9.25 -3.15
CA TYR A 109 8.38 -9.57 -1.80
C TYR A 109 7.36 -9.13 -0.75
N ALA A 110 7.36 -9.80 0.40
CA ALA A 110 6.88 -9.22 1.65
C ALA A 110 8.05 -8.48 2.31
N LEU A 111 7.77 -7.37 2.99
CA LEU A 111 8.78 -6.74 3.85
C LEU A 111 8.62 -7.24 5.30
N GLY A 112 9.74 -7.34 6.02
CA GLY A 112 9.75 -7.76 7.41
C GLY A 112 11.14 -7.62 8.03
N SER A 113 11.31 -8.17 9.24
CA SER A 113 12.56 -8.05 10.01
C SER A 113 13.65 -9.05 9.62
N GLU A 114 13.34 -10.04 8.78
CA GLU A 114 14.27 -11.11 8.41
C GLU A 114 13.99 -11.65 6.99
N GLU A 115 14.97 -12.38 6.45
CA GLU A 115 14.84 -13.02 5.14
C GLU A 115 14.36 -14.46 5.34
N ARG A 116 13.12 -14.75 4.93
CA ARG A 116 12.54 -16.11 4.98
C ARG A 116 11.39 -16.29 4.02
N THR A 117 11.08 -17.53 3.73
CA THR A 117 9.80 -17.87 3.09
C THR A 117 8.69 -17.80 4.13
N ILE A 118 7.58 -17.15 3.78
CA ILE A 118 6.40 -17.02 4.63
C ILE A 118 5.16 -17.57 3.94
N GLU A 119 4.18 -17.94 4.75
CA GLU A 119 2.81 -18.17 4.30
C GLU A 119 1.97 -16.91 4.58
N MET A 120 1.22 -16.49 3.59
CA MET A 120 0.22 -15.43 3.71
C MET A 120 -1.16 -16.02 3.52
N ALA A 121 -2.15 -15.47 4.18
CA ALA A 121 -3.52 -15.93 4.11
C ALA A 121 -4.49 -14.79 3.80
N ASN A 122 -5.61 -15.16 3.18
CA ASN A 122 -6.74 -14.27 2.91
C ASN A 122 -8.04 -14.97 3.29
N ASP A 123 -8.75 -14.43 4.27
CA ASP A 123 -10.00 -14.97 4.81
C ASP A 123 -11.27 -14.31 4.22
N SER A 124 -11.10 -13.36 3.30
CA SER A 124 -12.20 -12.52 2.81
C SER A 124 -13.29 -13.30 2.08
N VAL A 125 -12.95 -14.41 1.43
CA VAL A 125 -13.93 -15.24 0.73
C VAL A 125 -14.90 -15.87 1.72
N ALA A 126 -14.40 -16.43 2.82
CA ALA A 126 -15.25 -16.97 3.90
C ALA A 126 -16.09 -15.86 4.54
N ALA A 127 -15.52 -14.69 4.79
CA ALA A 127 -16.18 -13.57 5.46
C ALA A 127 -17.19 -12.82 4.56
N ALA A 128 -16.86 -12.61 3.29
CA ALA A 128 -17.64 -11.73 2.40
C ALA A 128 -18.18 -12.39 1.13
N GLY A 129 -17.74 -13.60 0.79
CA GLY A 129 -18.15 -14.34 -0.42
C GLY A 129 -17.44 -13.85 -1.69
N TYR A 130 -16.35 -13.10 -1.58
CA TYR A 130 -15.48 -12.68 -2.65
C TYR A 130 -14.08 -12.33 -2.12
N PHE A 131 -13.07 -12.38 -2.99
CA PHE A 131 -11.70 -12.06 -2.62
C PHE A 131 -11.50 -10.54 -2.45
N GLY A 132 -11.16 -10.12 -1.23
CA GLY A 132 -10.79 -8.75 -0.88
C GLY A 132 -9.28 -8.60 -0.84
N THR A 133 -8.72 -7.73 -1.67
CA THR A 133 -7.26 -7.58 -1.80
C THR A 133 -6.60 -6.88 -0.61
N GLY A 134 -7.36 -6.19 0.23
CA GLY A 134 -6.92 -5.55 1.46
C GLY A 134 -7.14 -6.43 2.69
N ARG A 135 -7.03 -7.75 2.57
CA ARG A 135 -7.18 -8.70 3.68
C ARG A 135 -6.15 -9.83 3.61
N ASN A 136 -4.95 -9.50 3.13
CA ASN A 136 -3.85 -10.44 3.11
C ASN A 136 -2.96 -10.18 4.32
N PHE A 137 -2.71 -11.19 5.12
CA PHE A 137 -1.88 -11.09 6.32
C PHE A 137 -0.87 -12.24 6.40
N VAL A 138 0.23 -12.02 7.13
CA VAL A 138 1.23 -13.05 7.40
C VAL A 138 0.62 -14.07 8.37
N SER A 139 0.68 -15.35 8.01
CA SER A 139 0.15 -16.44 8.82
C SER A 139 1.26 -17.12 9.58
N ASP A 140 1.41 -16.83 10.87
CA ASP A 140 2.41 -17.43 11.75
C ASP A 140 1.87 -18.66 12.52
N GLY A 141 0.76 -19.28 12.09
CA GLY A 141 0.17 -20.41 12.78
C GLY A 141 -1.01 -21.08 12.08
N GLU A 142 -1.68 -21.99 12.78
CA GLU A 142 -2.89 -22.64 12.30
C GLU A 142 -4.03 -21.64 12.20
N LEU A 143 -4.51 -21.41 10.99
CA LEU A 143 -5.71 -20.62 10.75
C LEU A 143 -6.95 -21.48 11.00
N SER A 144 -7.84 -21.01 11.85
CA SER A 144 -9.15 -21.58 12.01
C SER A 144 -10.04 -21.12 10.83
N GLY A 145 -10.36 -22.03 9.90
CA GLY A 145 -11.31 -21.76 8.81
C GLY A 145 -10.73 -21.82 7.40
N GLU A 146 -11.60 -21.64 6.42
CA GLU A 146 -11.23 -21.62 5.00
C GLU A 146 -10.57 -20.27 4.62
N ALA A 147 -9.24 -20.27 4.44
CA ALA A 147 -8.50 -19.15 3.90
C ALA A 147 -7.76 -19.55 2.63
N ILE A 148 -7.64 -18.63 1.69
CA ILE A 148 -6.77 -18.81 0.53
C ILE A 148 -5.34 -18.50 0.98
N ARG A 149 -4.41 -19.42 0.70
CA ARG A 149 -3.00 -19.33 1.12
C ARG A 149 -2.09 -19.00 -0.04
N PHE A 150 -1.07 -18.23 0.23
CA PHE A 150 -0.03 -17.86 -0.72
C PHE A 150 1.34 -17.96 -0.06
N THR A 151 2.33 -18.41 -0.81
CA THR A 151 3.73 -18.38 -0.39
C THR A 151 4.39 -17.11 -0.92
N ALA A 152 5.14 -16.42 -0.08
CA ALA A 152 5.91 -15.24 -0.44
C ALA A 152 7.32 -15.29 0.15
N GLN A 153 8.25 -14.57 -0.47
CA GLN A 153 9.58 -14.33 0.10
C GLN A 153 9.53 -13.04 0.90
N MET A 154 9.90 -13.11 2.17
CA MET A 154 10.07 -11.94 3.03
C MET A 154 11.52 -11.47 2.97
N VAL A 155 11.73 -10.17 2.90
CA VAL A 155 13.05 -9.53 2.91
C VAL A 155 13.03 -8.27 3.79
N GLN A 156 14.19 -7.81 4.22
CA GLN A 156 14.32 -6.56 4.97
C GLN A 156 14.25 -5.36 4.02
N GLY A 157 13.37 -4.41 4.33
CA GLY A 157 13.21 -3.18 3.53
C GLY A 157 14.47 -2.34 3.51
N SER A 158 15.18 -2.26 4.64
CA SER A 158 16.46 -1.55 4.77
C SER A 158 17.53 -2.07 3.81
N LYS A 159 17.58 -3.39 3.56
CA LYS A 159 18.49 -3.99 2.59
C LYS A 159 18.01 -3.84 1.16
N LEU A 160 16.70 -4.07 0.92
CA LEU A 160 16.11 -4.00 -0.41
C LEU A 160 16.27 -2.63 -1.05
N PHE A 161 16.22 -1.56 -0.24
CA PHE A 161 16.32 -0.19 -0.69
C PHE A 161 17.66 0.49 -0.41
N ALA A 162 18.67 -0.25 0.11
CA ALA A 162 19.97 0.29 0.51
C ALA A 162 20.72 1.04 -0.60
N GLU A 163 20.57 0.60 -1.85
CA GLU A 163 21.26 1.19 -3.00
C GLU A 163 20.47 2.31 -3.70
N ILE A 164 19.29 2.66 -3.19
CA ILE A 164 18.51 3.77 -3.74
C ILE A 164 19.10 5.08 -3.22
N GLY A 165 19.65 5.88 -4.15
CA GLY A 165 20.35 7.13 -3.79
C GLY A 165 19.43 8.25 -3.29
N LYS A 166 18.10 8.11 -3.39
CA LYS A 166 17.12 9.14 -3.03
C LYS A 166 15.76 8.49 -2.78
N ILE A 167 15.10 8.83 -1.67
CA ILE A 167 13.72 8.43 -1.36
C ILE A 167 12.97 9.67 -0.87
N ASP A 168 11.97 10.12 -1.61
CA ASP A 168 11.20 11.33 -1.31
C ASP A 168 9.83 11.02 -0.71
N PHE A 169 9.29 9.83 -1.01
CA PHE A 169 7.96 9.43 -0.57
C PHE A 169 7.89 7.92 -0.28
N ILE A 170 7.24 7.57 0.81
CA ILE A 170 6.89 6.18 1.15
C ILE A 170 5.39 6.11 1.43
N LYS A 171 4.68 5.18 0.77
CA LYS A 171 3.35 4.73 1.18
C LYS A 171 3.49 3.35 1.79
N CYS A 172 2.90 3.13 2.97
CA CYS A 172 2.85 1.83 3.61
C CYS A 172 1.42 1.50 4.06
N ASP A 173 0.93 0.34 3.58
CA ASP A 173 -0.41 -0.17 3.84
C ASP A 173 -0.35 -1.69 3.64
N ILE A 174 -0.13 -2.41 4.71
CA ILE A 174 0.17 -3.85 4.76
C ILE A 174 -0.59 -4.59 5.87
N GLU A 175 -1.77 -4.07 6.20
CA GLU A 175 -2.78 -4.74 7.00
C GLU A 175 -2.26 -5.18 8.40
N GLY A 176 -1.63 -4.24 9.12
CA GLY A 176 -1.18 -4.40 10.51
C GLY A 176 0.26 -4.87 10.69
N TYR A 177 1.02 -5.06 9.59
CA TYR A 177 2.44 -5.43 9.67
C TYR A 177 3.38 -4.19 9.67
N GLU A 178 2.82 -2.98 9.64
CA GLU A 178 3.54 -1.70 9.70
C GLU A 178 4.43 -1.59 10.93
N ARG A 179 3.98 -2.14 12.07
CA ARG A 179 4.73 -2.17 13.35
C ARG A 179 6.07 -2.94 13.25
N VAL A 180 6.24 -3.79 12.22
CA VAL A 180 7.47 -4.53 11.98
C VAL A 180 8.30 -3.83 10.91
N VAL A 181 7.68 -3.45 9.80
CA VAL A 181 8.37 -2.92 8.61
C VAL A 181 8.88 -1.50 8.86
N ILE A 182 8.09 -0.63 9.47
CA ILE A 182 8.50 0.77 9.65
C ILE A 182 9.69 0.91 10.60
N PRO A 183 9.74 0.27 11.78
CA PRO A 183 10.93 0.28 12.63
C PRO A 183 12.16 -0.35 11.96
N GLU A 184 12.00 -1.40 11.17
CA GLU A 184 13.09 -2.03 10.42
C GLU A 184 13.70 -1.06 9.40
N MET A 185 12.88 -0.20 8.79
CA MET A 185 13.30 0.81 7.82
C MET A 185 13.74 2.14 8.45
N ARG A 186 13.80 2.25 9.79
CA ARG A 186 14.08 3.51 10.51
C ARG A 186 15.32 4.24 9.96
N ALA A 187 16.43 3.52 9.76
CA ALA A 187 17.68 4.11 9.27
C ALA A 187 17.53 4.77 7.89
N ILE A 188 16.76 4.18 6.99
CA ILE A 188 16.45 4.74 5.67
C ILE A 188 15.57 5.98 5.81
N ILE A 189 14.57 5.94 6.70
CA ILE A 189 13.67 7.07 6.95
C ILE A 189 14.45 8.26 7.54
N GLU A 190 15.35 8.01 8.49
CA GLU A 190 16.23 9.03 9.08
C GLU A 190 17.26 9.58 8.08
N GLN A 191 17.71 8.78 7.12
CA GLN A 191 18.69 9.21 6.11
C GLN A 191 18.07 10.13 5.07
N TYR A 192 16.87 9.80 4.56
CA TYR A 192 16.29 10.48 3.40
C TYR A 192 15.17 11.46 3.76
N HIS A 193 14.64 11.39 4.96
CA HIS A 193 13.52 12.22 5.45
C HIS A 193 12.32 12.28 4.46
N PRO A 194 11.84 11.13 3.94
CA PRO A 194 10.73 11.13 2.98
C PRO A 194 9.43 11.65 3.62
N THR A 195 8.52 12.16 2.82
CA THR A 195 7.12 12.23 3.24
C THR A 195 6.58 10.80 3.31
N VAL A 196 5.89 10.43 4.40
CA VAL A 196 5.39 9.06 4.60
C VAL A 196 3.88 9.08 4.79
N LEU A 197 3.18 8.25 4.00
CA LEU A 197 1.75 8.00 4.13
C LEU A 197 1.54 6.58 4.64
N ILE A 198 0.93 6.44 5.82
CA ILE A 198 0.72 5.13 6.45
C ILE A 198 -0.76 4.93 6.78
N GLU A 199 -1.30 3.76 6.39
CA GLU A 199 -2.52 3.21 6.95
C GLU A 199 -2.14 2.40 8.20
N THR A 200 -2.70 2.75 9.36
CA THR A 200 -2.45 2.05 10.62
C THR A 200 -3.58 2.27 11.61
N ASP A 201 -3.85 1.28 12.44
CA ASP A 201 -4.93 1.28 13.41
C ASP A 201 -4.47 0.74 14.79
N GLY A 202 -5.39 0.76 15.76
CA GLY A 202 -5.21 0.19 17.08
C GLY A 202 -3.95 0.66 17.80
N ASP A 203 -3.34 -0.25 18.57
CA ASP A 203 -2.15 0.03 19.37
C ASP A 203 -0.92 0.36 18.50
N THR A 204 -0.80 -0.26 17.33
CA THR A 204 0.27 0.00 16.35
C THR A 204 0.34 1.48 15.97
N ARG A 205 -0.81 2.15 15.86
CA ARG A 205 -0.88 3.58 15.51
C ARG A 205 -0.11 4.46 16.48
N GLY A 206 -0.28 4.23 17.80
CA GLY A 206 0.42 4.99 18.83
C GLY A 206 1.93 4.84 18.77
N GLU A 207 2.41 3.61 18.58
CA GLU A 207 3.83 3.29 18.47
C GLU A 207 4.48 3.96 17.25
N ILE A 208 3.81 3.91 16.08
CA ILE A 208 4.27 4.55 14.85
C ILE A 208 4.34 6.07 15.01
N ILE A 209 3.30 6.70 15.58
CA ILE A 209 3.30 8.15 15.84
C ILE A 209 4.46 8.56 16.77
N ALA A 210 4.69 7.81 17.85
CA ALA A 210 5.77 8.08 18.79
C ALA A 210 7.14 8.00 18.07
N MET A 211 7.40 6.94 17.31
CA MET A 211 8.64 6.76 16.57
C MET A 211 8.90 7.90 15.56
N PHE A 212 7.91 8.29 14.78
CA PHE A 212 8.07 9.41 13.84
C PHE A 212 8.29 10.74 14.54
N THR A 213 7.63 10.96 15.70
CA THR A 213 7.82 12.16 16.53
C THR A 213 9.27 12.22 17.06
N GLU A 214 9.83 11.10 17.54
CA GLU A 214 11.23 11.01 17.96
C GLU A 214 12.21 11.35 16.83
N MET A 215 11.90 10.96 15.58
CA MET A 215 12.69 11.29 14.41
C MET A 215 12.49 12.76 13.92
N GLY A 216 11.68 13.56 14.61
CA GLY A 216 11.44 14.97 14.26
C GLY A 216 10.31 15.22 13.27
N TYR A 217 9.52 14.21 12.92
CA TYR A 217 8.37 14.35 12.04
C TYR A 217 7.15 14.95 12.72
N ARG A 218 6.33 15.61 11.93
CA ARG A 218 4.98 16.05 12.29
C ARG A 218 3.94 15.19 11.60
N ALA A 219 2.88 14.84 12.34
CA ALA A 219 1.79 14.00 11.84
C ALA A 219 0.58 14.84 11.42
N TYR A 220 0.04 14.51 10.23
CA TYR A 220 -1.11 15.17 9.64
C TYR A 220 -2.13 14.10 9.18
N MET A 221 -3.38 14.54 9.03
CA MET A 221 -4.44 13.78 8.37
C MET A 221 -5.15 14.67 7.34
N LEU A 222 -5.96 14.06 6.48
CA LEU A 222 -6.78 14.82 5.54
C LEU A 222 -8.16 15.13 6.13
N GLU A 223 -8.54 16.40 6.08
CA GLU A 223 -9.90 16.83 6.35
C GLU A 223 -10.38 17.74 5.21
N ALA A 224 -11.45 17.31 4.55
CA ALA A 224 -12.00 17.99 3.38
C ALA A 224 -10.94 18.28 2.28
N GLY A 225 -9.97 17.34 2.09
CA GLY A 225 -8.91 17.43 1.09
C GLY A 225 -7.75 18.38 1.46
N ARG A 226 -7.67 18.80 2.73
CA ARG A 226 -6.58 19.63 3.27
C ARG A 226 -5.85 18.85 4.37
N GLU A 227 -4.53 19.04 4.43
CA GLU A 227 -3.74 18.52 5.54
C GLU A 227 -4.02 19.37 6.80
N VAL A 228 -4.43 18.70 7.86
CA VAL A 228 -4.60 19.27 9.22
C VAL A 228 -3.75 18.49 10.19
N ALA A 229 -3.40 19.08 11.33
CA ALA A 229 -2.69 18.36 12.40
C ALA A 229 -3.48 17.10 12.78
N LEU A 230 -2.77 15.98 13.01
CA LEU A 230 -3.40 14.72 13.35
C LEU A 230 -4.21 14.83 14.63
N ASP A 231 -5.49 14.48 14.55
CA ASP A 231 -6.31 14.15 15.71
C ASP A 231 -6.01 12.69 16.12
N LYS A 232 -5.57 12.48 17.35
CA LYS A 232 -5.18 11.17 17.86
C LYS A 232 -6.34 10.18 17.92
N GLU A 233 -7.57 10.65 18.02
CA GLU A 233 -8.79 9.83 18.01
C GLU A 233 -9.25 9.45 16.57
N SER A 234 -8.59 10.01 15.55
CA SER A 234 -8.92 9.75 14.14
C SER A 234 -8.48 8.35 13.73
N ASP A 235 -9.31 7.67 12.93
CA ASP A 235 -9.03 6.39 12.26
C ASP A 235 -8.54 6.56 10.80
N LYS A 236 -8.15 7.79 10.42
CA LYS A 236 -7.63 8.11 9.08
C LYS A 236 -6.16 7.76 8.95
N ASP A 237 -5.73 7.52 7.70
CA ASP A 237 -4.32 7.39 7.36
C ASP A 237 -3.53 8.62 7.83
N ILE A 238 -2.26 8.42 8.15
CA ILE A 238 -1.38 9.46 8.67
C ILE A 238 -0.38 9.88 7.59
N ILE A 239 -0.23 11.18 7.41
CA ILE A 239 0.85 11.78 6.63
C ILE A 239 1.91 12.29 7.61
N PHE A 240 3.12 11.77 7.51
CA PHE A 240 4.27 12.25 8.26
C PHE A 240 5.14 13.15 7.37
N ARG A 241 5.48 14.32 7.89
CA ARG A 241 6.38 15.30 7.23
C ARG A 241 7.51 15.68 8.17
N TYR A 242 8.72 15.66 7.64
CA TYR A 242 9.92 16.11 8.36
C TYR A 242 10.06 17.63 8.34
#